data_36f0bcaa0095e7fc4181fbd737ff0c1d
#
_entry.id   36f0bcaa0095e7fc4181fbd737ff0c1d
#
_cell.length_a   1.000
_cell.length_b   1.000
_cell.length_c   1.000
_cell.angle_alpha   90.00
_cell.angle_beta   90.00
_cell.angle_gamma   90.00
#
_symmetry.space_group_name_H-M   'P 1'
#
loop_
_entity.id
_entity.type
_entity.pdbx_description
1 polymer ?
#
loop_
_entity_poly.entity_id
_entity_poly.type
_entity_poly.pdbx_seq_one_letter_code
_entity_poly.pdbx_strand_id
1 'polypeptide(L)'
;LALRAMLHFEVLRLFAPSVAADDGKKYVPYYATFPSVSEPYLTVKEVLAKIEKDLEEARGLVQTYDNQKGYKLLMTKSYRFEGGDLVTDMFYASRGFRMSYIAITALQARVFSYAGESKKAYDAASEVINYTDDNGEKMFTFTANASFNTNPKMKDDLIFALSNSKEVELFKAWDN
;
A
#
# COMPACT_ATOMS: atom_id res chain seq x y z
N LEU A 1 3.64 -3.44 10.62
CA LEU A 1 4.17 -2.10 10.32
C LEU A 1 3.43 -1.46 9.14
N ALA A 2 3.56 -1.96 7.90
CA ALA A 2 3.02 -1.31 6.70
C ALA A 2 1.50 -1.04 6.73
N LEU A 3 0.68 -2.00 7.17
CA LEU A 3 -0.76 -1.79 7.34
C LEU A 3 -1.06 -0.78 8.45
N ARG A 4 -0.30 -0.78 9.53
CA ARG A 4 -0.41 0.22 10.59
C ARG A 4 -0.15 1.63 10.02
N ALA A 5 0.93 1.79 9.29
CA ALA A 5 1.27 3.06 8.65
C ALA A 5 0.18 3.52 7.67
N MET A 6 -0.34 2.60 6.83
CA MET A 6 -1.42 2.90 5.89
C MET A 6 -2.68 3.39 6.61
N LEU A 7 -3.12 2.67 7.64
CA LEU A 7 -4.34 3.03 8.37
C LEU A 7 -4.21 4.37 9.10
N HIS A 8 -3.06 4.62 9.76
CA HIS A 8 -2.82 5.92 10.40
C HIS A 8 -2.68 7.05 9.37
N PHE A 9 -2.16 6.78 8.20
CA PHE A 9 -2.13 7.76 7.11
C PHE A 9 -3.53 8.15 6.64
N GLU A 10 -4.45 7.19 6.48
CA GLU A 10 -5.83 7.49 6.12
C GLU A 10 -6.54 8.26 7.25
N VAL A 11 -6.35 7.88 8.52
CA VAL A 11 -6.88 8.62 9.66
C VAL A 11 -6.34 10.06 9.69
N LEU A 12 -5.03 10.24 9.48
CA LEU A 12 -4.42 11.57 9.42
C LEU A 12 -5.07 12.44 8.34
N ARG A 13 -5.25 11.89 7.13
CA ARG A 13 -5.85 12.61 5.99
C ARG A 13 -7.31 13.00 6.21
N LEU A 14 -8.06 12.19 6.95
CA LEU A 14 -9.49 12.43 7.20
C LEU A 14 -9.74 13.37 8.38
N PHE A 15 -8.89 13.38 9.39
CA PHE A 15 -9.16 14.02 10.68
C PHE A 15 -8.15 15.10 11.09
N ALA A 16 -7.16 15.40 10.26
CA ALA A 16 -6.19 16.46 10.50
C ALA A 16 -6.12 17.42 9.29
N PRO A 17 -5.65 18.66 9.47
CA PRO A 17 -5.39 19.56 8.35
C PRO A 17 -4.31 19.01 7.42
N SER A 18 -4.29 19.47 6.18
CA SER A 18 -3.17 19.18 5.28
C SER A 18 -1.87 19.77 5.80
N VAL A 19 -0.74 19.23 5.35
CA VAL A 19 0.59 19.74 5.74
C VAL A 19 0.74 21.24 5.48
N ALA A 20 0.15 21.74 4.38
CA ALA A 20 0.18 23.14 4.01
C ALA A 20 -0.66 24.05 4.93
N ALA A 21 -1.67 23.47 5.59
CA ALA A 21 -2.57 24.18 6.51
C ALA A 21 -2.32 23.81 7.99
N ASP A 22 -1.23 23.08 8.28
CA ASP A 22 -0.88 22.63 9.62
C ASP A 22 -0.63 23.81 10.57
N ASP A 23 -1.41 23.88 11.63
CA ASP A 23 -1.34 24.90 12.66
C ASP A 23 -0.53 24.47 13.89
N GLY A 24 0.13 23.32 13.81
CA GLY A 24 0.95 22.72 14.86
C GLY A 24 0.17 22.13 16.04
N LYS A 25 -1.16 22.07 15.94
CA LYS A 25 -1.97 21.40 16.95
C LYS A 25 -1.93 19.89 16.80
N LYS A 26 -2.39 19.20 17.84
CA LYS A 26 -2.43 17.76 17.92
C LYS A 26 -3.81 17.25 17.53
N TYR A 27 -3.89 16.36 16.52
CA TYR A 27 -5.15 15.95 15.91
C TYR A 27 -5.48 14.49 16.07
N VAL A 28 -4.50 13.59 15.91
CA VAL A 28 -4.71 12.16 15.92
C VAL A 28 -3.63 11.43 16.72
N PRO A 29 -3.97 10.32 17.39
CA PRO A 29 -2.98 9.49 18.06
C PRO A 29 -2.28 8.54 17.08
N TYR A 30 -1.16 7.93 17.49
CA TYR A 30 -0.49 6.87 16.75
C TYR A 30 -0.31 5.64 17.63
N TYR A 31 -1.09 4.60 17.36
CA TYR A 31 -1.08 3.36 18.12
C TYR A 31 0.03 2.42 17.60
N ALA A 32 1.13 2.34 18.36
CA ALA A 32 2.30 1.55 17.99
C ALA A 32 2.37 0.18 18.68
N THR A 33 1.71 0.02 19.81
CA THR A 33 1.75 -1.17 20.64
C THR A 33 0.36 -1.74 20.90
N PHE A 34 0.30 -3.03 21.24
CA PHE A 34 -0.93 -3.70 21.63
C PHE A 34 -0.67 -4.51 22.92
N PRO A 35 -1.59 -4.51 23.88
CA PRO A 35 -2.79 -3.66 23.94
C PRO A 35 -2.46 -2.20 24.26
N SER A 36 -3.21 -1.28 23.68
CA SER A 36 -3.15 0.15 24.04
C SER A 36 -4.58 0.68 24.17
N VAL A 37 -4.89 1.32 25.27
CA VAL A 37 -6.23 1.87 25.54
C VAL A 37 -6.32 3.32 25.09
N SER A 38 -5.23 4.06 25.24
CA SER A 38 -5.15 5.49 24.89
C SER A 38 -3.72 5.87 24.56
N GLU A 39 -3.55 6.56 23.46
CA GLU A 39 -2.27 7.16 23.05
C GLU A 39 -2.44 8.69 22.98
N PRO A 40 -1.39 9.47 23.26
CA PRO A 40 -1.46 10.91 23.16
C PRO A 40 -1.69 11.35 21.71
N TYR A 41 -2.48 12.40 21.54
CA TYR A 41 -2.62 13.06 20.24
C TYR A 41 -1.28 13.69 19.82
N LEU A 42 -1.00 13.63 18.55
CA LEU A 42 0.22 14.11 17.90
C LEU A 42 -0.08 15.17 16.85
N THR A 43 0.90 15.98 16.52
CA THR A 43 0.85 16.91 15.39
C THR A 43 0.92 16.16 14.06
N VAL A 44 0.52 16.79 12.97
CA VAL A 44 0.62 16.24 11.61
C VAL A 44 2.03 15.74 11.31
N LYS A 45 3.05 16.54 11.64
CA LYS A 45 4.46 16.19 11.40
C LYS A 45 4.93 14.99 12.23
N GLU A 46 4.53 14.91 13.50
CA GLU A 46 4.88 13.78 14.37
C GLU A 46 4.26 12.47 13.88
N VAL A 47 3.01 12.51 13.39
CA VAL A 47 2.33 11.33 12.83
C VAL A 47 3.00 10.90 11.52
N LEU A 48 3.29 11.83 10.62
CA LEU A 48 4.00 11.55 9.37
C LEU A 48 5.37 10.90 9.62
N ALA A 49 6.16 11.44 10.56
CA ALA A 49 7.45 10.84 10.91
C ALA A 49 7.33 9.39 11.41
N LYS A 50 6.28 9.06 12.17
CA LYS A 50 6.02 7.69 12.60
C LYS A 50 5.59 6.78 11.44
N ILE A 51 4.76 7.30 10.53
CA ILE A 51 4.33 6.60 9.32
C ILE A 51 5.55 6.27 8.44
N GLU A 52 6.40 7.26 8.18
CA GLU A 52 7.60 7.09 7.36
C GLU A 52 8.55 6.05 7.97
N LYS A 53 8.78 6.12 9.28
CA LYS A 53 9.59 5.15 10.00
C LYS A 53 9.04 3.72 9.87
N ASP A 54 7.75 3.54 10.05
CA ASP A 54 7.10 2.22 9.92
C ASP A 54 7.20 1.68 8.49
N LEU A 55 7.05 2.55 7.48
CA LEU A 55 7.16 2.14 6.08
C LEU A 55 8.59 1.78 5.70
N GLU A 56 9.58 2.54 6.17
CA GLU A 56 10.99 2.26 5.92
C GLU A 56 11.41 0.92 6.54
N GLU A 57 11.05 0.68 7.80
CA GLU A 57 11.31 -0.57 8.48
C GLU A 57 10.59 -1.75 7.80
N ALA A 58 9.32 -1.59 7.47
CA ALA A 58 8.55 -2.61 6.77
C ALA A 58 9.15 -2.96 5.40
N ARG A 59 9.55 -1.93 4.63
CA ARG A 59 10.19 -2.08 3.32
C ARG A 59 11.48 -2.88 3.42
N GLY A 60 12.34 -2.56 4.39
CA GLY A 60 13.58 -3.28 4.63
C GLY A 60 13.36 -4.76 4.98
N LEU A 61 12.34 -5.06 5.79
CA LEU A 61 12.01 -6.43 6.19
C LEU A 61 11.57 -7.33 5.02
N VAL A 62 10.82 -6.79 4.06
CA VAL A 62 10.28 -7.59 2.93
C VAL A 62 11.16 -7.57 1.69
N GLN A 63 12.10 -6.63 1.58
CA GLN A 63 12.92 -6.41 0.39
C GLN A 63 13.65 -7.65 -0.08
N THR A 64 14.28 -8.38 0.84
CA THR A 64 15.07 -9.57 0.52
C THR A 64 14.21 -10.67 -0.10
N TYR A 65 13.01 -10.88 0.44
CA TYR A 65 12.10 -11.91 -0.07
C TYR A 65 11.47 -11.53 -1.40
N ASP A 66 10.90 -10.35 -1.48
CA ASP A 66 10.10 -9.94 -2.64
C ASP A 66 10.94 -9.71 -3.90
N ASN A 67 12.26 -9.45 -3.75
CA ASN A 67 13.17 -9.25 -4.87
C ASN A 67 13.99 -10.50 -5.24
N GLN A 68 13.78 -11.64 -4.59
CA GLN A 68 14.43 -12.88 -4.99
C GLN A 68 13.94 -13.36 -6.37
N LYS A 69 14.86 -13.96 -7.13
CA LYS A 69 14.53 -14.60 -8.40
C LYS A 69 13.43 -15.66 -8.20
N GLY A 70 12.41 -15.62 -9.04
CA GLY A 70 11.24 -16.47 -8.95
C GLY A 70 10.11 -15.93 -8.09
N TYR A 71 10.38 -15.14 -7.04
CA TYR A 71 9.30 -14.52 -6.23
C TYR A 71 8.65 -13.34 -6.94
N LYS A 72 9.35 -12.64 -7.79
CA LYS A 72 8.79 -11.58 -8.63
C LYS A 72 7.66 -12.07 -9.53
N LEU A 73 7.69 -13.34 -9.96
CA LEU A 73 6.60 -13.95 -10.73
C LEU A 73 5.26 -13.81 -10.01
N LEU A 74 5.24 -13.97 -8.67
CA LEU A 74 4.03 -13.89 -7.85
C LEU A 74 3.43 -12.47 -7.79
N MET A 75 4.20 -11.47 -8.21
CA MET A 75 3.77 -10.06 -8.28
C MET A 75 3.30 -9.64 -9.68
N THR A 76 3.46 -10.50 -10.70
CA THR A 76 2.98 -10.18 -12.05
C THR A 76 1.45 -10.13 -12.10
N LYS A 77 0.91 -9.48 -13.11
CA LYS A 77 -0.55 -9.30 -13.27
C LYS A 77 -1.33 -10.60 -13.31
N SER A 78 -0.71 -11.68 -13.77
CA SER A 78 -1.34 -12.99 -13.86
C SER A 78 -1.51 -13.69 -12.52
N TYR A 79 -0.66 -13.36 -11.53
CA TYR A 79 -0.57 -14.13 -10.30
C TYR A 79 -0.78 -13.32 -9.02
N ARG A 80 -0.60 -11.99 -9.03
CA ARG A 80 -0.62 -11.20 -7.79
C ARG A 80 -1.94 -11.22 -7.01
N PHE A 81 -3.07 -11.47 -7.70
CA PHE A 81 -4.40 -11.62 -7.07
C PHE A 81 -4.93 -13.05 -7.12
N GLU A 82 -4.17 -13.96 -7.70
CA GLU A 82 -4.48 -15.39 -7.88
C GLU A 82 -3.27 -16.19 -7.38
N GLY A 83 -2.87 -17.22 -8.05
CA GLY A 83 -1.53 -17.80 -7.93
C GLY A 83 -1.33 -18.81 -6.81
N GLY A 84 -2.40 -19.36 -6.23
CA GLY A 84 -2.29 -20.44 -5.24
C GLY A 84 -1.54 -21.69 -5.73
N ASP A 85 -1.62 -21.97 -7.01
CA ASP A 85 -1.03 -23.18 -7.62
C ASP A 85 0.49 -23.09 -7.83
N LEU A 86 1.07 -21.89 -7.73
CA LEU A 86 2.50 -21.66 -7.96
C LEU A 86 3.37 -21.83 -6.71
N VAL A 87 2.77 -21.92 -5.54
CA VAL A 87 3.50 -21.95 -4.28
C VAL A 87 2.98 -23.04 -3.36
N THR A 88 3.91 -23.71 -2.68
CA THR A 88 3.57 -24.74 -1.69
C THR A 88 3.01 -24.10 -0.41
N ASP A 89 3.50 -22.91 -0.05
CA ASP A 89 3.04 -22.15 1.11
C ASP A 89 2.07 -21.04 0.67
N MET A 90 0.82 -21.18 1.03
CA MET A 90 -0.25 -20.21 0.75
C MET A 90 0.04 -18.80 1.30
N PHE A 91 0.98 -18.66 2.24
CA PHE A 91 1.43 -17.34 2.68
C PHE A 91 2.03 -16.51 1.56
N TYR A 92 2.69 -17.16 0.60
CA TYR A 92 3.30 -16.48 -0.55
C TYR A 92 2.36 -16.31 -1.75
N ALA A 93 1.18 -16.92 -1.72
CA ALA A 93 0.17 -16.72 -2.76
C ALA A 93 -0.49 -15.34 -2.65
N SER A 94 -1.12 -14.90 -3.75
CA SER A 94 -1.97 -13.70 -3.78
C SER A 94 -1.29 -12.45 -3.20
N ARG A 95 -0.07 -12.18 -3.65
CA ARG A 95 0.78 -11.08 -3.16
C ARG A 95 0.15 -9.69 -3.31
N GLY A 96 -0.81 -9.52 -4.23
CA GLY A 96 -1.57 -8.28 -4.40
C GLY A 96 -2.49 -7.93 -3.23
N PHE A 97 -2.82 -8.90 -2.38
CA PHE A 97 -3.57 -8.66 -1.13
C PHE A 97 -2.66 -8.50 0.10
N ARG A 98 -1.36 -8.37 -0.10
CA ARG A 98 -0.37 -8.21 0.98
C ARG A 98 0.49 -7.00 0.71
N MET A 99 0.98 -6.38 1.78
CA MET A 99 1.95 -5.28 1.71
C MET A 99 3.31 -5.82 1.29
N SER A 100 3.48 -5.98 -0.03
CA SER A 100 4.76 -6.34 -0.66
C SER A 100 5.72 -5.15 -0.70
N TYR A 101 6.99 -5.41 -1.03
CA TYR A 101 8.01 -4.38 -1.21
C TYR A 101 7.53 -3.24 -2.10
N ILE A 102 6.97 -3.58 -3.26
CA ILE A 102 6.53 -2.56 -4.22
C ILE A 102 5.23 -1.84 -3.76
N ALA A 103 4.34 -2.53 -3.04
CA ALA A 103 3.17 -1.92 -2.44
C ALA A 103 3.55 -0.90 -1.36
N ILE A 104 4.55 -1.22 -0.54
CA ILE A 104 5.10 -0.31 0.48
C ILE A 104 5.76 0.89 -0.21
N THR A 105 6.54 0.67 -1.26
CA THR A 105 7.18 1.75 -2.04
C THR A 105 6.15 2.68 -2.68
N ALA A 106 5.05 2.13 -3.21
CA ALA A 106 3.94 2.93 -3.74
C ALA A 106 3.24 3.76 -2.64
N LEU A 107 3.07 3.19 -1.46
CA LEU A 107 2.53 3.92 -0.31
C LEU A 107 3.50 5.00 0.17
N GLN A 108 4.82 4.74 0.18
CA GLN A 108 5.83 5.76 0.47
C GLN A 108 5.75 6.94 -0.51
N ALA A 109 5.61 6.68 -1.82
CA ALA A 109 5.45 7.74 -2.80
C ALA A 109 4.24 8.64 -2.48
N ARG A 110 3.12 8.04 -2.08
CA ARG A 110 1.89 8.75 -1.69
C ARG A 110 2.07 9.56 -0.40
N VAL A 111 2.72 8.98 0.62
CA VAL A 111 3.01 9.65 1.90
C VAL A 111 3.96 10.83 1.70
N PHE A 112 5.06 10.64 0.98
CA PHE A 112 6.02 11.71 0.69
C PHE A 112 5.40 12.84 -0.12
N SER A 113 4.54 12.51 -1.10
CA SER A 113 3.79 13.53 -1.85
C SER A 113 2.88 14.35 -0.93
N TYR A 114 2.17 13.70 0.00
CA TYR A 114 1.33 14.38 0.98
C TYR A 114 2.15 15.23 1.97
N ALA A 115 3.33 14.74 2.37
CA ALA A 115 4.27 15.46 3.25
C ALA A 115 4.96 16.65 2.56
N GLY A 116 4.81 16.82 1.23
CA GLY A 116 5.49 17.87 0.46
C GLY A 116 6.94 17.51 0.10
N GLU A 117 7.37 16.27 0.31
CA GLU A 117 8.72 15.78 0.04
C GLU A 117 8.86 15.32 -1.42
N SER A 118 8.73 16.26 -2.36
CA SER A 118 8.60 15.99 -3.79
C SER A 118 9.70 15.11 -4.38
N LYS A 119 10.94 15.25 -3.92
CA LYS A 119 12.08 14.44 -4.41
C LYS A 119 11.93 12.97 -4.00
N LYS A 120 11.64 12.70 -2.73
CA LYS A 120 11.40 11.34 -2.25
C LYS A 120 10.17 10.71 -2.91
N ALA A 121 9.09 11.50 -3.09
CA ALA A 121 7.88 11.06 -3.77
C ALA A 121 8.17 10.64 -5.23
N TYR A 122 8.95 11.46 -5.95
CA TYR A 122 9.36 11.17 -7.32
C TYR A 122 10.22 9.90 -7.42
N ASP A 123 11.21 9.75 -6.52
CA ASP A 123 12.10 8.61 -6.52
C ASP A 123 11.33 7.30 -6.25
N ALA A 124 10.47 7.30 -5.24
CA ALA A 124 9.63 6.15 -4.91
C ALA A 124 8.61 5.82 -6.03
N ALA A 125 7.95 6.83 -6.61
CA ALA A 125 7.04 6.62 -7.74
C ALA A 125 7.77 6.08 -8.97
N SER A 126 8.96 6.61 -9.27
CA SER A 126 9.80 6.14 -10.38
C SER A 126 10.21 4.69 -10.21
N GLU A 127 10.55 4.27 -8.98
CA GLU A 127 10.85 2.89 -8.68
C GLU A 127 9.65 1.96 -8.99
N VAL A 128 8.43 2.36 -8.60
CA VAL A 128 7.21 1.59 -8.89
C VAL A 128 6.95 1.48 -10.39
N ILE A 129 7.02 2.59 -11.10
CA ILE A 129 6.74 2.62 -12.56
C ILE A 129 7.76 1.80 -13.36
N ASN A 130 8.99 1.74 -12.88
CA ASN A 130 10.08 1.01 -13.53
C ASN A 130 10.32 -0.39 -12.94
N TYR A 131 9.48 -0.84 -12.01
CA TYR A 131 9.62 -2.16 -11.42
C TYR A 131 9.32 -3.25 -12.45
N THR A 132 10.27 -4.17 -12.63
CA THR A 132 10.20 -5.24 -13.63
C THR A 132 10.23 -6.62 -13.01
N ASP A 133 9.71 -7.59 -13.74
CA ASP A 133 9.90 -9.00 -13.44
C ASP A 133 11.33 -9.48 -13.75
N ASP A 134 11.57 -10.78 -13.61
CA ASP A 134 12.89 -11.38 -13.88
C ASP A 134 13.27 -11.41 -15.38
N ASN A 135 12.32 -11.13 -16.27
CA ASN A 135 12.54 -11.04 -17.72
C ASN A 135 12.70 -9.59 -18.19
N GLY A 136 12.59 -8.62 -17.29
CA GLY A 136 12.67 -7.19 -17.59
C GLY A 136 11.35 -6.56 -18.05
N GLU A 137 10.23 -7.30 -18.00
CA GLU A 137 8.91 -6.79 -18.35
C GLU A 137 8.33 -5.96 -17.18
N LYS A 138 7.68 -4.84 -17.50
CA LYS A 138 7.05 -3.99 -16.48
C LYS A 138 5.92 -4.71 -15.77
N MET A 139 5.94 -4.69 -14.45
CA MET A 139 4.92 -5.33 -13.64
C MET A 139 3.59 -4.59 -13.58
N PHE A 140 3.62 -3.27 -13.73
CA PHE A 140 2.46 -2.40 -13.64
C PHE A 140 2.36 -1.56 -14.91
N THR A 141 1.18 -1.60 -15.52
CA THR A 141 0.88 -0.84 -16.75
C THR A 141 -0.53 -0.29 -16.64
N PHE A 142 -0.81 0.85 -17.24
CA PHE A 142 -2.18 1.35 -17.29
C PHE A 142 -3.08 0.39 -18.06
N THR A 143 -4.24 0.10 -17.50
CA THR A 143 -5.26 -0.72 -18.17
C THR A 143 -5.71 -0.01 -19.44
N ALA A 144 -5.61 -0.69 -20.59
CA ALA A 144 -6.02 -0.13 -21.87
C ALA A 144 -7.54 0.13 -21.88
N ASN A 145 -7.96 1.25 -22.45
CA ASN A 145 -9.39 1.64 -22.56
C ASN A 145 -10.26 0.54 -23.17
N ALA A 146 -9.74 -0.17 -24.16
CA ALA A 146 -10.43 -1.29 -24.80
C ALA A 146 -10.70 -2.48 -23.84
N SER A 147 -9.95 -2.56 -22.73
CA SER A 147 -10.04 -3.65 -21.77
C SER A 147 -10.98 -3.37 -20.59
N PHE A 148 -11.57 -2.18 -20.48
CA PHE A 148 -12.41 -1.84 -19.32
C PHE A 148 -13.61 -2.75 -19.14
N ASN A 149 -14.22 -3.23 -20.22
CA ASN A 149 -15.36 -4.15 -20.15
C ASN A 149 -14.96 -5.57 -19.71
N THR A 150 -13.75 -6.00 -20.00
CA THR A 150 -13.23 -7.34 -19.69
C THR A 150 -12.36 -7.36 -18.43
N ASN A 151 -11.85 -6.20 -18.03
CA ASN A 151 -11.04 -5.99 -16.83
C ASN A 151 -11.56 -4.81 -15.98
N PRO A 152 -12.82 -4.87 -15.50
CA PRO A 152 -13.44 -3.74 -14.77
C PRO A 152 -12.74 -3.42 -13.44
N LYS A 153 -11.97 -4.36 -12.90
CA LYS A 153 -11.17 -4.17 -11.67
C LYS A 153 -9.82 -3.53 -11.94
N MET A 154 -9.47 -3.24 -13.20
CA MET A 154 -8.19 -2.64 -13.61
C MET A 154 -6.99 -3.38 -12.98
N LYS A 155 -6.97 -4.70 -13.06
CA LYS A 155 -5.94 -5.54 -12.42
C LYS A 155 -4.51 -5.19 -12.84
N ASP A 156 -4.33 -4.62 -14.04
CA ASP A 156 -3.01 -4.23 -14.56
C ASP A 156 -2.41 -3.04 -13.78
N ASP A 157 -3.25 -2.09 -13.36
CA ASP A 157 -2.87 -0.91 -12.58
C ASP A 157 -2.77 -1.21 -11.08
N LEU A 158 -3.50 -2.21 -10.60
CA LEU A 158 -3.71 -2.45 -9.18
C LEU A 158 -2.46 -3.06 -8.54
N ILE A 159 -1.81 -2.33 -7.65
CA ILE A 159 -0.60 -2.76 -6.94
C ILE A 159 -0.96 -3.55 -5.68
N PHE A 160 -1.93 -3.05 -4.92
CA PHE A 160 -2.40 -3.62 -3.66
C PHE A 160 -3.90 -3.41 -3.53
N ALA A 161 -4.60 -4.42 -3.01
CA ALA A 161 -6.03 -4.34 -2.69
C ALA A 161 -6.32 -5.06 -1.38
N LEU A 162 -7.35 -4.61 -0.68
CA LEU A 162 -7.93 -5.37 0.42
C LEU A 162 -9.04 -6.28 -0.16
N SER A 163 -9.04 -7.54 0.27
CA SER A 163 -10.11 -8.48 -0.09
C SER A 163 -11.21 -8.45 0.96
N ASN A 164 -12.44 -8.27 0.52
CA ASN A 164 -13.62 -8.38 1.36
C ASN A 164 -14.66 -9.28 0.68
N SER A 165 -14.77 -10.52 1.14
CA SER A 165 -15.75 -11.48 0.61
C SER A 165 -17.20 -11.16 0.97
N LYS A 166 -17.43 -10.27 1.96
CA LYS A 166 -18.77 -9.89 2.45
C LYS A 166 -19.26 -8.54 1.93
N GLU A 167 -18.49 -7.87 1.08
CA GLU A 167 -18.84 -6.52 0.61
C GLU A 167 -20.22 -6.47 -0.03
N VAL A 168 -20.55 -7.43 -0.88
CA VAL A 168 -21.87 -7.51 -1.54
C VAL A 168 -23.00 -7.74 -0.54
N GLU A 169 -22.76 -8.53 0.49
CA GLU A 169 -23.76 -8.77 1.56
C GLU A 169 -23.99 -7.52 2.40
N LEU A 170 -22.93 -6.78 2.71
CA LEU A 170 -23.03 -5.52 3.44
C LEU A 170 -23.79 -4.45 2.64
N PHE A 171 -23.52 -4.31 1.34
CA PHE A 171 -24.28 -3.40 0.48
C PHE A 171 -25.77 -3.76 0.42
N LYS A 172 -26.10 -5.03 0.25
CA LYS A 172 -27.50 -5.50 0.27
C LYS A 172 -28.22 -5.25 1.59
N ALA A 173 -27.48 -5.29 2.70
CA ALA A 173 -28.03 -4.99 4.03
C ALA A 173 -28.31 -3.49 4.25
N TRP A 174 -27.71 -2.60 3.47
CA TRP A 174 -27.94 -1.16 3.53
C TRP A 174 -29.07 -0.68 2.61
N ASP A 175 -29.42 -1.48 1.60
CA ASP A 175 -30.49 -1.19 0.63
C ASP A 175 -31.88 -1.65 1.11
N ASN A 176 -32.00 -2.27 2.29
CA ASN A 176 -33.24 -2.67 2.97
C ASN A 176 -33.50 -1.79 4.21
#